data_3165c62bbd5b4917c46f716513c91d5a
#
_entry.id   3165c62bbd5b4917c46f716513c91d5a
#
_cell.length_a   1.000
_cell.length_b   1.000
_cell.length_c   1.000
_cell.angle_alpha   90.00
_cell.angle_beta   90.00
_cell.angle_gamma   90.00
#
_symmetry.space_group_name_H-M   'P 1'
#
loop_
_entity.id
_entity.type
_entity.pdbx_description
1 polymer ?
#
loop_
_entity_poly.entity_id
_entity_poly.type
_entity_poly.pdbx_seq_one_letter_code
_entity_poly.pdbx_strand_id
1 'polypeptide(L)'
;MNESGNIDVPVILSQVTYLEMLSDPRAQPVDLGKFSMRRVENMSVGDYLDIYREVGRDYLWNYRPGQSAEEIRAILTSPAIWMYLLFADDRAVGMAELDATNPDEIELVHFGLLPCFLNQGIGKLFLHNVISLVWRSGARRMWLSTCGMDHPKAIRFYEAAGFVPFKTKMGEFKDWRFTGFYDMADAPQIPYGKRPSGEEPR
;
A
#
# COMPACT_ATOMS: atom_id res chain seq x y z
N MET A 1 -0.09 24.29 28.81
CA MET A 1 0.16 24.45 27.37
C MET A 1 1.49 23.79 27.10
N ASN A 2 1.50 22.51 26.69
CA ASN A 2 2.72 21.82 26.28
C ASN A 2 2.97 22.14 24.80
N GLU A 3 4.10 22.83 24.58
CA GLU A 3 4.64 23.16 23.27
C GLU A 3 5.23 21.90 22.63
N SER A 4 4.44 21.20 21.94
CA SER A 4 4.68 20.37 20.75
C SER A 4 3.39 19.61 20.49
N GLY A 5 2.66 19.99 19.45
CA GLY A 5 1.36 19.43 19.10
C GLY A 5 1.46 17.96 18.64
N ASN A 6 1.90 17.11 19.54
CA ASN A 6 1.81 15.67 19.36
C ASN A 6 0.37 15.27 19.71
N ILE A 7 -0.51 15.26 18.71
CA ILE A 7 -1.83 14.68 18.87
C ILE A 7 -1.57 13.22 19.22
N ASP A 8 -1.97 12.82 20.42
CA ASP A 8 -1.92 11.41 20.85
C ASP A 8 -2.96 10.62 20.05
N VAL A 9 -2.53 10.18 18.89
CA VAL A 9 -3.39 9.46 17.94
C VAL A 9 -3.59 8.03 18.45
N PRO A 10 -4.84 7.59 18.66
CA PRO A 10 -5.12 6.22 19.05
C PRO A 10 -4.46 5.20 18.11
N VAL A 11 -4.08 4.05 18.63
CA VAL A 11 -3.41 2.99 17.87
C VAL A 11 -4.28 1.75 17.72
N ILE A 12 -4.17 1.11 16.57
CA ILE A 12 -4.77 -0.17 16.23
C ILE A 12 -3.65 -1.22 16.25
N LEU A 13 -3.84 -2.29 17.01
CA LEU A 13 -2.93 -3.43 16.98
C LEU A 13 -3.38 -4.40 15.91
N SER A 14 -2.50 -4.77 15.02
CA SER A 14 -2.80 -5.72 13.95
C SER A 14 -1.61 -6.63 13.65
N GLN A 15 -1.90 -7.89 13.34
CA GLN A 15 -0.87 -8.81 12.89
C GLN A 15 -0.42 -8.44 11.47
N VAL A 16 0.90 -8.29 11.30
CA VAL A 16 1.55 -8.07 10.01
C VAL A 16 2.15 -9.38 9.55
N THR A 17 1.85 -9.77 8.32
CA THR A 17 2.44 -10.92 7.63
C THR A 17 3.33 -10.41 6.50
N TYR A 18 4.58 -10.85 6.50
CA TYR A 18 5.55 -10.59 5.43
C TYR A 18 5.56 -11.76 4.48
N LEU A 19 5.48 -11.47 3.18
CA LEU A 19 5.52 -12.48 2.12
C LEU A 19 6.65 -12.14 1.15
N GLU A 20 7.28 -13.16 0.59
CA GLU A 20 8.36 -13.01 -0.37
C GLU A 20 8.25 -13.96 -1.55
N MET A 21 8.90 -13.61 -2.63
CA MET A 21 9.12 -14.44 -3.80
C MET A 21 10.63 -14.43 -4.10
N LEU A 22 11.25 -15.60 -4.08
CA LEU A 22 12.72 -15.78 -4.20
C LEU A 22 13.15 -16.35 -5.55
N SER A 23 12.20 -16.61 -6.42
CA SER A 23 12.49 -17.14 -7.76
C SER A 23 11.59 -16.49 -8.79
N ASP A 24 12.17 -16.18 -9.95
CA ASP A 24 11.45 -15.65 -11.10
C ASP A 24 10.35 -16.64 -11.52
N PRO A 25 9.07 -16.29 -11.43
CA PRO A 25 7.98 -17.12 -11.92
C PRO A 25 7.93 -17.17 -13.45
N ARG A 26 8.90 -16.55 -14.14
CA ARG A 26 8.94 -16.36 -15.60
C ARG A 26 7.68 -15.66 -16.14
N ALA A 27 7.13 -14.76 -15.31
CA ALA A 27 5.94 -14.00 -15.66
C ALA A 27 6.23 -13.11 -16.87
N GLN A 28 5.46 -13.30 -17.94
CA GLN A 28 5.47 -12.40 -19.08
C GLN A 28 4.36 -11.37 -18.93
N PRO A 29 4.56 -10.13 -19.40
CA PRO A 29 3.47 -9.16 -19.39
C PRO A 29 2.25 -9.71 -20.10
N VAL A 30 1.07 -9.49 -19.49
CA VAL A 30 -0.20 -9.88 -20.06
C VAL A 30 -1.02 -8.67 -20.47
N ASP A 31 -1.89 -8.87 -21.45
CA ASP A 31 -2.82 -7.86 -21.89
C ASP A 31 -3.81 -7.54 -20.76
N LEU A 32 -3.97 -6.25 -20.48
CA LEU A 32 -4.90 -5.72 -19.49
C LEU A 32 -6.29 -5.40 -20.08
N GLY A 33 -6.50 -5.70 -21.36
CA GLY A 33 -7.76 -5.43 -22.08
C GLY A 33 -8.02 -3.93 -22.18
N LYS A 34 -9.13 -3.47 -21.63
CA LYS A 34 -9.50 -2.04 -21.63
C LYS A 34 -8.71 -1.18 -20.63
N PHE A 35 -7.83 -1.79 -19.84
CA PHE A 35 -7.01 -1.08 -18.86
C PHE A 35 -5.59 -0.88 -19.39
N SER A 36 -4.89 0.10 -18.86
CA SER A 36 -3.47 0.31 -19.15
C SER A 36 -2.69 0.55 -17.86
N MET A 37 -1.50 -0.04 -17.75
CA MET A 37 -0.56 0.23 -16.66
C MET A 37 0.51 1.20 -17.17
N ARG A 38 0.72 2.29 -16.46
CA ARG A 38 1.70 3.31 -16.83
C ARG A 38 2.60 3.64 -15.62
N ARG A 39 3.90 3.76 -15.84
CA ARG A 39 4.79 4.37 -14.87
C ARG A 39 4.50 5.86 -14.83
N VAL A 40 4.37 6.41 -13.62
CA VAL A 40 4.12 7.84 -13.43
C VAL A 40 5.34 8.45 -12.75
N GLU A 41 5.95 9.41 -13.41
CA GLU A 41 7.07 10.21 -12.92
C GLU A 41 6.55 11.63 -12.64
N ASN A 42 7.09 12.26 -11.60
CA ASN A 42 6.73 13.65 -11.23
C ASN A 42 5.23 13.86 -10.90
N MET A 43 4.61 12.88 -10.28
CA MET A 43 3.24 13.00 -9.78
C MET A 43 3.18 14.10 -8.71
N SER A 44 2.11 14.90 -8.70
CA SER A 44 1.92 15.88 -7.63
C SER A 44 1.61 15.18 -6.30
N VAL A 45 1.98 15.81 -5.19
CA VAL A 45 1.66 15.28 -3.85
C VAL A 45 0.15 15.15 -3.66
N GLY A 46 -0.63 16.09 -4.20
CA GLY A 46 -2.09 16.06 -4.14
C GLY A 46 -2.67 14.83 -4.87
N ASP A 47 -2.32 14.67 -6.16
CA ASP A 47 -2.83 13.53 -6.96
C ASP A 47 -2.42 12.18 -6.34
N TYR A 48 -1.20 12.12 -5.78
CA TYR A 48 -0.74 10.91 -5.08
C TYR A 48 -1.58 10.62 -3.84
N LEU A 49 -1.81 11.61 -2.98
CA LEU A 49 -2.61 11.43 -1.77
C LEU A 49 -4.07 11.13 -2.08
N ASP A 50 -4.60 11.65 -3.17
CA ASP A 50 -5.98 11.37 -3.61
C ASP A 50 -6.12 9.90 -4.01
N ILE A 51 -5.28 9.37 -4.90
CA ILE A 51 -5.34 7.94 -5.26
C ILE A 51 -4.99 7.04 -4.08
N TYR A 52 -4.01 7.42 -3.25
CA TYR A 52 -3.66 6.69 -2.04
C TYR A 52 -4.84 6.56 -1.09
N ARG A 53 -5.57 7.66 -0.85
CA ARG A 53 -6.75 7.69 0.01
C ARG A 53 -7.90 6.90 -0.60
N GLU A 54 -8.20 7.10 -1.89
CA GLU A 54 -9.30 6.40 -2.56
C GLU A 54 -9.13 4.88 -2.55
N VAL A 55 -7.91 4.38 -2.73
CA VAL A 55 -7.59 2.96 -2.70
C VAL A 55 -7.51 2.43 -1.26
N GLY A 56 -6.88 3.19 -0.36
CA GLY A 56 -6.49 2.72 0.96
C GLY A 56 -7.51 2.96 2.08
N ARG A 57 -8.55 3.78 1.86
CA ARG A 57 -9.48 4.20 2.94
C ARG A 57 -10.22 3.05 3.60
N ASP A 58 -10.61 2.02 2.84
CA ASP A 58 -11.33 0.86 3.36
C ASP A 58 -10.42 -0.04 4.21
N TYR A 59 -9.10 0.22 4.20
CA TYR A 59 -8.05 -0.55 4.87
C TYR A 59 -7.20 0.29 5.82
N LEU A 60 -7.48 1.61 5.92
CA LEU A 60 -6.73 2.60 6.71
C LEU A 60 -5.23 2.53 6.43
N TRP A 61 -4.83 2.58 5.17
CA TRP A 61 -3.42 2.60 4.80
C TRP A 61 -2.64 3.62 5.62
N ASN A 62 -1.49 3.23 6.17
CA ASN A 62 -0.90 3.91 7.32
C ASN A 62 0.48 4.57 7.05
N TYR A 63 1.12 4.31 5.91
CA TYR A 63 2.48 4.79 5.67
C TYR A 63 2.58 6.27 5.31
N ARG A 64 1.57 6.88 4.72
CA ARG A 64 1.62 8.26 4.22
C ARG A 64 0.95 9.28 5.11
N PRO A 65 -0.13 8.97 5.85
CA PRO A 65 -0.68 9.93 6.80
C PRO A 65 0.36 10.37 7.82
N GLY A 66 0.44 11.68 8.07
CA GLY A 66 1.41 12.26 8.99
C GLY A 66 2.78 12.60 8.39
N GLN A 67 3.05 12.23 7.14
CA GLN A 67 4.20 12.73 6.40
C GLN A 67 3.94 14.14 5.85
N SER A 68 4.98 14.96 5.86
CA SER A 68 4.92 16.30 5.24
C SER A 68 4.90 16.21 3.70
N ALA A 69 4.47 17.28 3.07
CA ALA A 69 4.49 17.37 1.60
C ALA A 69 5.91 17.23 1.02
N GLU A 70 6.93 17.68 1.76
CA GLU A 70 8.36 17.55 1.40
C GLU A 70 8.80 16.08 1.42
N GLU A 71 8.42 15.33 2.46
CA GLU A 71 8.74 13.90 2.59
C GLU A 71 8.08 13.10 1.49
N ILE A 72 6.79 13.36 1.21
CA ILE A 72 6.09 12.69 0.11
C ILE A 72 6.70 13.06 -1.24
N ARG A 73 7.05 14.34 -1.46
CA ARG A 73 7.71 14.77 -2.70
C ARG A 73 9.05 14.08 -2.90
N ALA A 74 9.85 13.93 -1.82
CA ALA A 74 11.12 13.22 -1.87
C ALA A 74 10.94 11.75 -2.32
N ILE A 75 9.88 11.09 -1.84
CA ILE A 75 9.50 9.74 -2.29
C ILE A 75 9.17 9.74 -3.79
N LEU A 76 8.27 10.63 -4.22
CA LEU A 76 7.77 10.67 -5.59
C LEU A 76 8.83 11.07 -6.62
N THR A 77 9.88 11.78 -6.21
CA THR A 77 10.99 12.18 -7.08
C THR A 77 12.20 11.24 -7.01
N SER A 78 12.18 10.26 -6.10
CA SER A 78 13.25 9.28 -5.99
C SER A 78 13.25 8.33 -7.21
N PRO A 79 14.37 8.17 -7.92
CA PRO A 79 14.47 7.21 -9.02
C PRO A 79 14.35 5.74 -8.53
N ALA A 80 14.57 5.49 -7.24
CA ALA A 80 14.46 4.19 -6.63
C ALA A 80 13.00 3.81 -6.31
N ILE A 81 12.08 4.78 -6.30
CA ILE A 81 10.66 4.51 -6.09
C ILE A 81 9.96 4.44 -7.45
N TRP A 82 9.32 3.33 -7.72
CA TRP A 82 8.60 3.12 -8.97
C TRP A 82 7.10 3.18 -8.73
N MET A 83 6.47 4.23 -9.23
CA MET A 83 5.03 4.40 -9.17
C MET A 83 4.39 3.93 -10.46
N TYR A 84 3.49 2.96 -10.35
CA TYR A 84 2.66 2.50 -11.46
C TYR A 84 1.19 2.73 -11.14
N LEU A 85 0.47 3.35 -12.07
CA LEU A 85 -0.98 3.48 -11.99
C LEU A 85 -1.63 2.57 -13.03
N LEU A 86 -2.75 1.98 -12.63
CA LEU A 86 -3.67 1.31 -13.53
C LEU A 86 -4.75 2.30 -13.95
N PHE A 87 -4.95 2.44 -15.23
CA PHE A 87 -5.95 3.33 -15.81
C PHE A 87 -7.09 2.54 -16.45
N ALA A 88 -8.32 3.00 -16.24
CA ALA A 88 -9.49 2.70 -17.07
C ALA A 88 -9.79 3.97 -17.85
N ASP A 89 -9.61 3.94 -19.16
CA ASP A 89 -9.54 5.13 -20.01
C ASP A 89 -8.47 6.12 -19.47
N ASP A 90 -8.87 7.33 -19.10
CA ASP A 90 -7.96 8.34 -18.52
C ASP A 90 -8.02 8.46 -16.99
N ARG A 91 -8.85 7.63 -16.33
CA ARG A 91 -8.97 7.64 -14.87
C ARG A 91 -8.03 6.61 -14.23
N ALA A 92 -7.24 7.04 -13.27
CA ALA A 92 -6.49 6.12 -12.42
C ALA A 92 -7.48 5.33 -11.52
N VAL A 93 -7.38 4.00 -11.56
CA VAL A 93 -8.28 3.08 -10.86
C VAL A 93 -7.55 2.11 -9.95
N GLY A 94 -6.24 2.19 -9.90
CA GLY A 94 -5.40 1.40 -9.02
C GLY A 94 -3.96 1.90 -9.01
N MET A 95 -3.21 1.49 -8.01
CA MET A 95 -1.82 1.87 -7.85
C MET A 95 -0.95 0.71 -7.40
N ALA A 96 0.31 0.74 -7.80
CA ALA A 96 1.39 -0.09 -7.30
C ALA A 96 2.61 0.80 -7.06
N GLU A 97 3.08 0.83 -5.83
CA GLU A 97 4.30 1.53 -5.43
C GLU A 97 5.36 0.51 -5.04
N LEU A 98 6.52 0.61 -5.67
CA LEU A 98 7.64 -0.28 -5.46
C LEU A 98 8.83 0.50 -4.92
N ASP A 99 9.48 -0.02 -3.90
CA ASP A 99 10.75 0.47 -3.41
C ASP A 99 11.89 -0.42 -3.95
N ALA A 100 12.67 0.13 -4.86
CA ALA A 100 13.85 -0.47 -5.47
C ALA A 100 15.14 0.18 -4.97
N THR A 101 15.16 0.74 -3.76
CA THR A 101 16.38 1.29 -3.12
C THR A 101 17.46 0.22 -3.03
N ASN A 102 17.08 -1.04 -2.75
CA ASN A 102 17.93 -2.20 -2.98
C ASN A 102 17.48 -2.89 -4.28
N PRO A 103 18.21 -2.78 -5.39
CA PRO A 103 17.79 -3.34 -6.66
C PRO A 103 17.72 -4.88 -6.68
N ASP A 104 18.40 -5.56 -5.77
CA ASP A 104 18.32 -7.02 -5.63
C ASP A 104 17.05 -7.46 -4.87
N GLU A 105 16.45 -6.58 -4.03
CA GLU A 105 15.32 -6.89 -3.14
C GLU A 105 14.25 -5.80 -3.21
N ILE A 106 13.32 -5.92 -4.13
CA ILE A 106 12.29 -4.91 -4.36
C ILE A 106 11.07 -5.16 -3.46
N GLU A 107 10.66 -4.14 -2.72
CA GLU A 107 9.44 -4.15 -1.93
C GLU A 107 8.23 -3.66 -2.76
N LEU A 108 7.12 -4.38 -2.70
CA LEU A 108 5.82 -3.86 -3.10
C LEU A 108 5.18 -3.17 -1.88
N VAL A 109 5.37 -1.86 -1.80
CA VAL A 109 4.99 -1.03 -0.64
C VAL A 109 3.48 -0.82 -0.58
N HIS A 110 2.89 -0.45 -1.72
CA HIS A 110 1.44 -0.27 -1.86
C HIS A 110 0.95 -0.97 -3.11
N PHE A 111 -0.17 -1.65 -2.99
CA PHE A 111 -0.87 -2.27 -4.12
C PHE A 111 -2.37 -2.31 -3.85
N GLY A 112 -3.14 -1.75 -4.76
CA GLY A 112 -4.59 -1.80 -4.63
C GLY A 112 -5.33 -1.20 -5.82
N LEU A 113 -6.64 -1.38 -5.77
CA LEU A 113 -7.60 -0.87 -6.74
C LEU A 113 -8.68 -0.07 -6.02
N LEU A 114 -9.31 0.85 -6.72
CA LEU A 114 -10.53 1.47 -6.23
C LEU A 114 -11.61 0.41 -5.94
N PRO A 115 -12.44 0.58 -4.90
CA PRO A 115 -13.43 -0.42 -4.49
C PRO A 115 -14.33 -0.92 -5.62
N CYS A 116 -14.74 -0.05 -6.53
CA CYS A 116 -15.61 -0.41 -7.66
C CYS A 116 -14.95 -1.31 -8.72
N PHE A 117 -13.63 -1.50 -8.66
CA PHE A 117 -12.87 -2.38 -9.56
C PHE A 117 -12.44 -3.70 -8.91
N LEU A 118 -12.78 -3.90 -7.64
CA LEU A 118 -12.52 -5.17 -6.95
C LEU A 118 -13.37 -6.30 -7.51
N ASN A 119 -12.91 -7.55 -7.32
CA ASN A 119 -13.57 -8.79 -7.71
C ASN A 119 -13.86 -8.95 -9.22
N GLN A 120 -13.27 -8.13 -10.09
CA GLN A 120 -13.38 -8.20 -11.55
C GLN A 120 -12.20 -8.92 -12.22
N GLY A 121 -11.27 -9.47 -11.43
CA GLY A 121 -10.08 -10.17 -11.94
C GLY A 121 -8.93 -9.27 -12.34
N ILE A 122 -9.16 -7.97 -12.57
CA ILE A 122 -8.12 -7.03 -13.04
C ILE A 122 -6.94 -6.90 -12.05
N GLY A 123 -7.20 -7.01 -10.75
CA GLY A 123 -6.13 -6.98 -9.73
C GLY A 123 -5.08 -8.07 -9.93
N LYS A 124 -5.50 -9.27 -10.37
CA LYS A 124 -4.56 -10.37 -10.67
C LYS A 124 -3.70 -10.04 -11.88
N LEU A 125 -4.28 -9.50 -12.94
CA LEU A 125 -3.57 -9.11 -14.15
C LEU A 125 -2.60 -7.95 -13.87
N PHE A 126 -3.03 -6.99 -13.06
CA PHE A 126 -2.20 -5.86 -12.63
C PHE A 126 -1.00 -6.34 -11.81
N LEU A 127 -1.23 -7.17 -10.77
CA LEU A 127 -0.15 -7.73 -9.96
C LEU A 127 0.80 -8.58 -10.81
N HIS A 128 0.29 -9.38 -11.73
CA HIS A 128 1.10 -10.19 -12.64
C HIS A 128 2.05 -9.33 -13.48
N ASN A 129 1.55 -8.21 -14.03
CA ASN A 129 2.40 -7.27 -14.78
C ASN A 129 3.45 -6.59 -13.88
N VAL A 130 3.08 -6.24 -12.64
CA VAL A 130 4.04 -5.69 -11.66
C VAL A 130 5.13 -6.71 -11.33
N ILE A 131 4.78 -7.97 -11.07
CA ILE A 131 5.74 -9.06 -10.84
C ILE A 131 6.67 -9.22 -12.05
N SER A 132 6.12 -9.31 -13.26
CA SER A 132 6.90 -9.42 -14.49
C SER A 132 7.91 -8.28 -14.63
N LEU A 133 7.51 -7.07 -14.30
CA LEU A 133 8.35 -5.88 -14.36
C LEU A 133 9.51 -5.98 -13.34
N VAL A 134 9.24 -6.36 -12.11
CA VAL A 134 10.25 -6.53 -11.05
C VAL A 134 11.29 -7.56 -11.46
N TRP A 135 10.88 -8.74 -11.91
CA TRP A 135 11.82 -9.79 -12.28
C TRP A 135 12.64 -9.45 -13.53
N ARG A 136 12.06 -8.72 -14.48
CA ARG A 136 12.79 -8.22 -15.67
C ARG A 136 13.81 -7.13 -15.33
N SER A 137 13.74 -6.48 -14.18
CA SER A 137 14.76 -5.54 -13.73
C SER A 137 16.02 -6.23 -13.21
N GLY A 138 15.99 -7.55 -13.01
CA GLY A 138 17.11 -8.34 -12.49
C GLY A 138 17.07 -8.56 -10.98
N ALA A 139 15.98 -8.20 -10.32
CA ALA A 139 15.80 -8.45 -8.89
C ALA A 139 15.95 -9.94 -8.55
N ARG A 140 16.40 -10.23 -7.36
CA ARG A 140 16.56 -11.59 -6.81
C ARG A 140 15.49 -11.94 -5.80
N ARG A 141 14.81 -10.93 -5.29
CA ARG A 141 13.75 -11.06 -4.31
C ARG A 141 12.71 -9.98 -4.54
N MET A 142 11.44 -10.37 -4.48
CA MET A 142 10.34 -9.44 -4.33
C MET A 142 9.63 -9.74 -3.02
N TRP A 143 9.31 -8.73 -2.24
CA TRP A 143 8.63 -8.94 -0.97
C TRP A 143 7.58 -7.86 -0.71
N LEU A 144 6.69 -8.14 0.22
CA LEU A 144 5.64 -7.22 0.66
C LEU A 144 5.25 -7.53 2.11
N SER A 145 4.52 -6.61 2.71
CA SER A 145 3.81 -6.87 3.95
C SER A 145 2.31 -6.57 3.80
N THR A 146 1.49 -7.32 4.51
CA THR A 146 0.05 -7.11 4.63
C THR A 146 -0.37 -7.31 6.09
N CYS A 147 -1.44 -6.69 6.51
CA CYS A 147 -1.89 -6.78 7.90
C CYS A 147 -3.38 -7.13 8.00
N GLY A 148 -3.84 -7.37 9.23
CA GLY A 148 -5.24 -7.74 9.48
C GLY A 148 -6.27 -6.65 9.16
N MET A 149 -5.82 -5.43 8.83
CA MET A 149 -6.69 -4.35 8.37
C MET A 149 -6.90 -4.39 6.85
N ASP A 150 -6.02 -5.05 6.10
CA ASP A 150 -6.14 -5.19 4.65
C ASP A 150 -7.32 -6.09 4.25
N HIS A 151 -7.57 -6.18 2.95
CA HIS A 151 -8.63 -7.02 2.44
C HIS A 151 -8.50 -8.46 2.95
N PRO A 152 -9.57 -9.10 3.48
CA PRO A 152 -9.50 -10.43 4.10
C PRO A 152 -8.89 -11.54 3.23
N LYS A 153 -8.87 -11.34 1.91
CA LYS A 153 -8.26 -12.28 0.95
C LYS A 153 -6.84 -11.88 0.55
N ALA A 154 -6.22 -10.84 1.15
CA ALA A 154 -4.94 -10.31 0.70
C ALA A 154 -3.83 -11.38 0.73
N ILE A 155 -3.66 -12.11 1.82
CA ILE A 155 -2.64 -13.16 1.92
C ILE A 155 -2.84 -14.21 0.82
N ARG A 156 -4.06 -14.75 0.68
CA ARG A 156 -4.35 -15.75 -0.36
C ARG A 156 -4.20 -15.22 -1.78
N PHE A 157 -4.44 -13.94 -1.98
CA PHE A 157 -4.24 -13.28 -3.26
C PHE A 157 -2.76 -13.24 -3.64
N TYR A 158 -1.89 -12.90 -2.70
CA TYR A 158 -0.44 -12.91 -2.92
C TYR A 158 0.13 -14.32 -3.00
N GLU A 159 -0.34 -15.28 -2.18
CA GLU A 159 0.05 -16.69 -2.29
C GLU A 159 -0.30 -17.27 -3.65
N ALA A 160 -1.49 -16.95 -4.18
CA ALA A 160 -1.89 -17.38 -5.53
C ALA A 160 -1.04 -16.76 -6.66
N ALA A 161 -0.33 -15.66 -6.37
CA ALA A 161 0.62 -15.04 -7.29
C ALA A 161 2.06 -15.60 -7.14
N GLY A 162 2.29 -16.49 -6.15
CA GLY A 162 3.58 -17.16 -5.92
C GLY A 162 4.40 -16.62 -4.75
N PHE A 163 3.85 -15.69 -3.97
CA PHE A 163 4.50 -15.25 -2.73
C PHE A 163 4.32 -16.28 -1.61
N VAL A 164 5.30 -16.38 -0.74
CA VAL A 164 5.30 -17.29 0.41
C VAL A 164 5.44 -16.49 1.70
N PRO A 165 4.57 -16.68 2.69
CA PRO A 165 4.74 -16.07 4.01
C PRO A 165 6.03 -16.56 4.68
N PHE A 166 6.83 -15.61 5.22
CA PHE A 166 8.10 -15.97 5.89
C PHE A 166 8.23 -15.38 7.29
N LYS A 167 7.42 -14.38 7.65
CA LYS A 167 7.49 -13.74 8.96
C LYS A 167 6.15 -13.14 9.35
N THR A 168 5.85 -13.17 10.65
CA THR A 168 4.74 -12.43 11.23
C THR A 168 5.21 -11.63 12.44
N LYS A 169 4.58 -10.50 12.69
CA LYS A 169 4.77 -9.71 13.92
C LYS A 169 3.49 -8.93 14.26
N MET A 170 3.34 -8.52 15.50
CA MET A 170 2.35 -7.49 15.83
C MET A 170 2.88 -6.13 15.41
N GLY A 171 2.02 -5.35 14.76
CA GLY A 171 2.26 -3.96 14.38
C GLY A 171 1.33 -3.03 15.14
N GLU A 172 1.80 -1.81 15.36
CA GLU A 172 1.04 -0.70 15.90
C GLU A 172 0.80 0.31 14.78
N PHE A 173 -0.47 0.64 14.53
CA PHE A 173 -0.88 1.52 13.46
C PHE A 173 -1.68 2.68 14.03
N LYS A 174 -1.30 3.91 13.72
CA LYS A 174 -2.08 5.09 14.11
C LYS A 174 -3.45 5.05 13.44
N ASP A 175 -4.48 5.35 14.19
CA ASP A 175 -5.83 5.49 13.64
C ASP A 175 -6.03 6.91 13.08
N TRP A 176 -5.70 7.06 11.82
CA TRP A 176 -5.72 8.35 11.14
C TRP A 176 -7.12 8.93 10.89
N ARG A 177 -8.18 8.21 11.28
CA ARG A 177 -9.54 8.76 11.35
C ARG A 177 -9.63 9.87 12.39
N PHE A 178 -8.88 9.77 13.50
CA PHE A 178 -8.86 10.78 14.57
C PHE A 178 -8.08 12.05 14.20
N THR A 179 -7.41 12.09 13.07
CA THR A 179 -6.72 13.28 12.57
C THR A 179 -7.43 13.95 11.40
N GLY A 180 -8.48 13.32 10.87
CA GLY A 180 -9.20 13.79 9.69
C GLY A 180 -8.53 13.42 8.36
N PHE A 181 -7.49 12.58 8.38
CA PHE A 181 -6.94 12.06 7.12
C PHE A 181 -7.93 11.10 6.45
N TYR A 182 -8.57 10.24 7.23
CA TYR A 182 -9.72 9.45 6.84
C TYR A 182 -10.96 9.94 7.59
N ASP A 183 -12.15 9.72 7.01
CA ASP A 183 -13.40 10.00 7.69
C ASP A 183 -13.63 9.00 8.82
N MET A 184 -14.35 9.42 9.89
CA MET A 184 -14.70 8.51 10.98
C MET A 184 -15.56 7.32 10.54
N ALA A 185 -16.25 7.45 9.41
CA ALA A 185 -17.06 6.38 8.82
C ALA A 185 -16.27 5.43 7.91
N ASP A 186 -15.01 5.76 7.58
CA ASP A 186 -14.18 4.91 6.74
C ASP A 186 -13.80 3.62 7.47
N ALA A 187 -13.69 2.53 6.74
CA ALA A 187 -13.31 1.21 7.23
C ALA A 187 -14.09 0.76 8.49
N PRO A 188 -15.44 0.71 8.45
CA PRO A 188 -16.27 0.39 9.61
C PRO A 188 -16.03 -1.01 10.18
N GLN A 189 -15.43 -1.90 9.40
CA GLN A 189 -15.02 -3.24 9.83
C GLN A 189 -13.75 -3.24 10.71
N ILE A 190 -13.00 -2.14 10.74
CA ILE A 190 -11.79 -2.00 11.56
C ILE A 190 -12.17 -1.29 12.86
N PRO A 191 -11.97 -1.93 14.03
CA PRO A 191 -12.24 -1.29 15.32
C PRO A 191 -11.47 0.01 15.48
N TYR A 192 -12.03 0.95 16.22
CA TYR A 192 -11.31 2.18 16.55
C TYR A 192 -10.06 1.89 17.39
N GLY A 193 -9.02 2.65 17.12
CA GLY A 193 -7.78 2.61 17.86
C GLY A 193 -8.00 2.93 19.35
N LYS A 194 -7.13 2.37 20.19
CA LYS A 194 -7.11 2.66 21.63
C LYS A 194 -5.93 3.58 21.92
N ARG A 195 -6.11 4.50 22.86
CA ARG A 195 -4.98 5.27 23.40
C ARG A 195 -4.03 4.32 24.11
N PRO A 196 -2.71 4.49 23.98
CA PRO A 196 -1.76 3.76 24.81
C PRO A 196 -2.14 3.97 26.27
N SER A 197 -2.35 2.88 27.00
CA SER A 197 -2.74 2.93 28.43
C SER A 197 -1.58 3.50 29.24
N GLY A 198 -1.67 4.76 29.60
CA GLY A 198 -0.69 5.46 30.42
C GLY A 198 -1.12 6.88 30.71
N GLU A 199 -2.29 7.02 31.36
CA GLU A 199 -2.66 8.04 32.35
C GLU A 199 -4.18 8.03 32.51
N GLU A 200 -4.67 7.49 33.63
CA GLU A 200 -6.02 7.81 34.08
C GLU A 200 -6.08 9.31 34.35
N PRO A 201 -7.11 10.02 33.86
CA PRO A 201 -7.29 11.42 34.22
C PRO A 201 -7.56 11.50 35.73
N ARG A 202 -6.69 12.22 36.44
CA ARG A 202 -6.95 12.70 37.81
C ARG A 202 -8.03 13.77 37.80
#